data_f5127bc079f6615c8481e3318062cda9
#
_entry.id   f5127bc079f6615c8481e3318062cda9
#
_cell.length_a   1.000
_cell.length_b   1.000
_cell.length_c   1.000
_cell.angle_alpha   90.00
_cell.angle_beta   90.00
_cell.angle_gamma   90.00
#
_symmetry.space_group_name_H-M   'P 1'
#
loop_
_entity.id
_entity.type
_entity.pdbx_description
1 polymer ?
#
loop_
_entity_poly.entity_id
_entity_poly.type
_entity_poly.pdbx_seq_one_letter_code
_entity_poly.pdbx_strand_id
1 'polypeptide(L)'
;MKSDIVKIGGIPDSVHVSETGIQFSGELSYEHWEHLMQVLVKMETSFQWALGDALNYGEGRYGEKYTQAMELTGHSYQSLANYSWVARNVPISVRNPQLSWTHHRIVCKLSHSDQAKMLEEAFQKQWSVEVLADTVRGETVTPRVREQVEIPPGLSVTAAKQLLESAACVSRDGVQVCQICPFKGR
;
A
#
# COMPACT_ATOMS: atom_id res chain seq x y z
N MET A 1 -0.55 -14.84 -31.46
CA MET A 1 -0.99 -13.84 -30.49
C MET A 1 -0.03 -12.67 -30.61
N LYS A 2 -0.51 -11.48 -31.02
CA LYS A 2 0.32 -10.27 -31.01
C LYS A 2 0.42 -9.83 -29.56
N SER A 3 1.63 -9.88 -28.99
CA SER A 3 1.89 -9.23 -27.70
C SER A 3 1.74 -7.72 -27.91
N ASP A 4 0.72 -7.13 -27.33
CA ASP A 4 0.56 -5.67 -27.34
C ASP A 4 1.69 -5.07 -26.51
N ILE A 5 2.66 -4.47 -27.23
CA ILE A 5 3.80 -3.80 -26.61
C ILE A 5 3.32 -2.44 -26.10
N VAL A 6 3.33 -2.26 -24.79
CA VAL A 6 3.01 -0.96 -24.18
C VAL A 6 4.26 -0.08 -24.24
N LYS A 7 4.14 1.06 -24.93
CA LYS A 7 5.19 2.09 -24.96
C LYS A 7 5.04 3.04 -23.77
N ILE A 8 6.13 3.19 -23.01
CA ILE A 8 6.22 4.14 -21.90
C ILE A 8 6.95 5.38 -22.41
N GLY A 9 6.33 6.55 -22.27
CA GLY A 9 6.93 7.83 -22.71
C GLY A 9 8.29 8.09 -22.04
N GLY A 10 9.27 8.51 -22.82
CA GLY A 10 10.63 8.76 -22.32
C GLY A 10 11.53 7.54 -22.17
N ILE A 11 11.02 6.34 -22.49
CA ILE A 11 11.78 5.08 -22.46
C ILE A 11 12.14 4.68 -23.91
N PRO A 12 13.38 4.25 -24.18
CA PRO A 12 13.79 3.79 -25.50
C PRO A 12 12.98 2.61 -26.04
N ASP A 13 12.83 2.51 -27.37
CA ASP A 13 12.15 1.41 -28.04
C ASP A 13 12.83 0.03 -27.82
N SER A 14 14.03 0.00 -27.24
CA SER A 14 14.71 -1.22 -26.82
C SER A 14 14.11 -1.87 -25.56
N VAL A 15 13.19 -1.21 -24.89
CA VAL A 15 12.50 -1.70 -23.70
C VAL A 15 11.08 -2.13 -24.10
N HIS A 16 10.81 -3.42 -23.97
CA HIS A 16 9.51 -4.02 -24.32
C HIS A 16 8.78 -4.47 -23.07
N VAL A 17 7.63 -3.85 -22.77
CA VAL A 17 6.75 -4.24 -21.66
C VAL A 17 5.70 -5.21 -22.18
N SER A 18 5.58 -6.37 -21.54
CA SER A 18 4.58 -7.39 -21.82
C SER A 18 3.78 -7.73 -20.56
N GLU A 19 2.76 -8.58 -20.71
CA GLU A 19 1.96 -9.08 -19.57
C GLU A 19 2.78 -9.86 -18.53
N THR A 20 3.93 -10.41 -18.93
CA THR A 20 4.76 -11.26 -18.07
C THR A 20 6.04 -10.59 -17.61
N GLY A 21 6.30 -9.33 -18.00
CA GLY A 21 7.48 -8.60 -17.57
C GLY A 21 8.08 -7.66 -18.60
N ILE A 22 9.31 -7.27 -18.39
CA ILE A 22 10.06 -6.35 -19.24
C ILE A 22 11.22 -7.09 -19.91
N GLN A 23 11.37 -6.90 -21.22
CA GLN A 23 12.47 -7.41 -22.00
C GLN A 23 13.33 -6.24 -22.52
N PHE A 24 14.64 -6.39 -22.45
CA PHE A 24 15.60 -5.42 -22.94
C PHE A 24 16.24 -5.99 -24.20
N SER A 25 16.11 -5.32 -25.34
CA SER A 25 16.70 -5.75 -26.63
C SER A 25 18.04 -5.09 -26.93
N GLY A 26 18.58 -4.28 -25.99
CA GLY A 26 19.85 -3.58 -26.11
C GLY A 26 20.30 -3.00 -24.78
N GLU A 27 21.44 -2.30 -24.80
CA GLU A 27 21.95 -1.59 -23.64
C GLU A 27 21.04 -0.40 -23.28
N LEU A 28 20.79 -0.23 -22.01
CA LEU A 28 20.05 0.90 -21.45
C LEU A 28 21.01 1.78 -20.68
N SER A 29 21.00 3.09 -20.93
CA SER A 29 21.77 4.03 -20.11
C SER A 29 21.22 4.06 -18.67
N TYR A 30 22.08 4.42 -17.70
CA TYR A 30 21.67 4.53 -16.32
C TYR A 30 20.49 5.51 -16.16
N GLU A 31 20.51 6.63 -16.85
CA GLU A 31 19.45 7.63 -16.83
C GLU A 31 18.09 7.07 -17.30
N HIS A 32 18.08 6.33 -18.39
CA HIS A 32 16.86 5.67 -18.86
C HIS A 32 16.38 4.55 -17.92
N TRP A 33 17.31 3.80 -17.33
CA TRP A 33 16.99 2.79 -16.33
C TRP A 33 16.38 3.44 -15.06
N GLU A 34 16.98 4.52 -14.57
CA GLU A 34 16.47 5.25 -13.41
C GLU A 34 15.07 5.82 -13.69
N HIS A 35 14.87 6.41 -14.86
CA HIS A 35 13.56 6.89 -15.29
C HIS A 35 12.53 5.76 -15.36
N LEU A 36 12.89 4.60 -15.92
CA LEU A 36 12.03 3.42 -15.96
C LEU A 36 11.62 3.00 -14.54
N MET A 37 12.58 2.91 -13.62
CA MET A 37 12.30 2.55 -12.23
C MET A 37 11.35 3.54 -11.55
N GLN A 38 11.54 4.84 -11.76
CA GLN A 38 10.64 5.88 -11.24
C GLN A 38 9.21 5.73 -11.78
N VAL A 39 9.07 5.44 -13.07
CA VAL A 39 7.75 5.21 -13.69
C VAL A 39 7.08 3.97 -13.08
N LEU A 40 7.79 2.85 -12.95
CA LEU A 40 7.25 1.62 -12.38
C LEU A 40 6.78 1.80 -10.93
N VAL A 41 7.59 2.43 -10.07
CA VAL A 41 7.22 2.75 -8.69
C VAL A 41 5.99 3.65 -8.65
N LYS A 42 5.93 4.66 -9.51
CA LYS A 42 4.78 5.57 -9.60
C LYS A 42 3.51 4.84 -10.06
N MET A 43 3.62 3.92 -11.01
CA MET A 43 2.49 3.09 -11.45
C MET A 43 1.99 2.18 -10.33
N GLU A 44 2.89 1.52 -9.60
CA GLU A 44 2.53 0.65 -8.47
C GLU A 44 1.74 1.42 -7.41
N THR A 45 2.24 2.58 -6.99
CA THR A 45 1.63 3.38 -5.93
C THR A 45 0.35 4.10 -6.32
N SER A 46 0.17 4.41 -7.62
CA SER A 46 -0.98 5.15 -8.13
C SER A 46 -2.08 4.28 -8.76
N PHE A 47 -1.87 2.97 -8.86
CA PHE A 47 -2.75 2.08 -9.62
C PHE A 47 -4.21 2.12 -9.14
N GLN A 48 -4.45 2.02 -7.82
CA GLN A 48 -5.80 2.08 -7.25
C GLN A 48 -6.49 3.41 -7.51
N TRP A 49 -5.73 4.51 -7.45
CA TRP A 49 -6.21 5.85 -7.77
C TRP A 49 -6.58 5.97 -9.24
N ALA A 50 -5.70 5.53 -10.13
CA ALA A 50 -5.91 5.61 -11.57
C ALA A 50 -7.14 4.82 -12.01
N LEU A 51 -7.31 3.59 -11.49
CA LEU A 51 -8.51 2.80 -11.76
C LEU A 51 -9.77 3.45 -11.20
N GLY A 52 -9.72 3.96 -9.97
CA GLY A 52 -10.85 4.63 -9.35
C GLY A 52 -11.27 5.90 -10.11
N ASP A 53 -10.31 6.73 -10.49
CA ASP A 53 -10.56 7.95 -11.27
C ASP A 53 -11.10 7.63 -12.67
N ALA A 54 -10.55 6.60 -13.35
CA ALA A 54 -11.03 6.15 -14.66
C ALA A 54 -12.47 5.63 -14.60
N LEU A 55 -12.80 4.83 -13.57
CA LEU A 55 -14.15 4.36 -13.33
C LEU A 55 -15.14 5.51 -13.09
N ASN A 56 -14.74 6.50 -12.30
CA ASN A 56 -15.57 7.68 -12.03
C ASN A 56 -15.77 8.54 -13.29
N TYR A 57 -14.73 8.67 -14.13
CA TYR A 57 -14.86 9.34 -15.42
C TYR A 57 -15.82 8.61 -16.37
N GLY A 58 -15.75 7.27 -16.39
CA GLY A 58 -16.63 6.43 -17.22
C GLY A 58 -18.08 6.39 -16.75
N GLU A 59 -18.36 6.77 -15.50
CA GLU A 59 -19.71 6.81 -14.94
C GLU A 59 -20.59 7.80 -15.70
N GLY A 60 -21.74 7.31 -16.17
CA GLY A 60 -22.65 8.10 -16.98
C GLY A 60 -22.26 8.26 -18.46
N ARG A 61 -21.08 7.75 -18.88
CA ARG A 61 -20.64 7.80 -20.29
C ARG A 61 -20.71 6.45 -20.99
N TYR A 62 -20.38 5.37 -20.29
CA TYR A 62 -20.16 4.04 -20.89
C TYR A 62 -20.98 2.93 -20.22
N GLY A 63 -22.23 3.15 -19.85
CA GLY A 63 -23.15 2.09 -19.40
C GLY A 63 -22.58 1.11 -18.36
N GLU A 64 -22.41 -0.15 -18.73
CA GLU A 64 -21.99 -1.26 -17.85
C GLU A 64 -20.49 -1.26 -17.50
N LYS A 65 -19.96 -0.12 -17.08
CA LYS A 65 -18.53 0.11 -16.83
C LYS A 65 -17.84 -0.91 -15.91
N TYR A 66 -18.55 -1.41 -14.90
CA TYR A 66 -17.95 -2.37 -13.96
C TYR A 66 -17.77 -3.75 -14.59
N THR A 67 -18.73 -4.22 -15.38
CA THR A 67 -18.60 -5.51 -16.09
C THR A 67 -17.44 -5.45 -17.06
N GLN A 68 -17.36 -4.40 -17.88
CA GLN A 68 -16.27 -4.19 -18.82
C GLN A 68 -14.91 -4.03 -18.11
N ALA A 69 -14.86 -3.29 -17.01
CA ALA A 69 -13.64 -3.12 -16.24
C ALA A 69 -13.19 -4.42 -15.57
N MET A 70 -14.10 -5.26 -15.10
CA MET A 70 -13.78 -6.59 -14.55
C MET A 70 -13.15 -7.48 -15.63
N GLU A 71 -13.70 -7.51 -16.82
CA GLU A 71 -13.17 -8.28 -17.95
C GLU A 71 -11.78 -7.81 -18.37
N LEU A 72 -11.55 -6.49 -18.41
CA LEU A 72 -10.28 -5.89 -18.82
C LEU A 72 -9.18 -6.01 -17.76
N THR A 73 -9.53 -5.91 -16.47
CA THR A 73 -8.55 -5.81 -15.38
C THR A 73 -8.38 -7.08 -14.57
N GLY A 74 -9.32 -8.03 -14.67
CA GLY A 74 -9.38 -9.21 -13.83
C GLY A 74 -9.73 -8.94 -12.35
N HIS A 75 -10.03 -7.67 -11.99
CA HIS A 75 -10.42 -7.31 -10.62
C HIS A 75 -11.88 -7.65 -10.33
N SER A 76 -12.18 -8.00 -9.07
CA SER A 76 -13.55 -8.21 -8.63
C SER A 76 -14.35 -6.89 -8.63
N TYR A 77 -15.68 -7.01 -8.79
CA TYR A 77 -16.59 -5.87 -8.65
C TYR A 77 -16.34 -5.09 -7.35
N GLN A 78 -16.19 -5.79 -6.24
CA GLN A 78 -15.96 -5.16 -4.93
C GLN A 78 -14.68 -4.32 -4.89
N SER A 79 -13.60 -4.80 -5.50
CA SER A 79 -12.34 -4.05 -5.60
C SER A 79 -12.51 -2.78 -6.41
N LEU A 80 -13.12 -2.90 -7.60
CA LEU A 80 -13.36 -1.76 -8.47
C LEU A 80 -14.32 -0.73 -7.85
N ALA A 81 -15.38 -1.20 -7.17
CA ALA A 81 -16.30 -0.33 -6.44
C ALA A 81 -15.59 0.44 -5.30
N ASN A 82 -14.69 -0.23 -4.57
CA ASN A 82 -13.88 0.42 -3.54
C ASN A 82 -12.94 1.48 -4.14
N TYR A 83 -12.27 1.19 -5.25
CA TYR A 83 -11.37 2.15 -5.90
C TYR A 83 -12.16 3.39 -6.37
N SER A 84 -13.28 3.19 -7.05
CA SER A 84 -14.17 4.26 -7.50
C SER A 84 -14.70 5.10 -6.32
N TRP A 85 -15.13 4.44 -5.25
CA TRP A 85 -15.68 5.12 -4.08
C TRP A 85 -14.63 5.98 -3.36
N VAL A 86 -13.42 5.44 -3.12
CA VAL A 86 -12.33 6.20 -2.49
C VAL A 86 -11.91 7.38 -3.37
N ALA A 87 -11.72 7.15 -4.67
CA ALA A 87 -11.30 8.20 -5.60
C ALA A 87 -12.33 9.34 -5.70
N ARG A 88 -13.63 9.03 -5.54
CA ARG A 88 -14.70 10.02 -5.53
C ARG A 88 -14.73 10.85 -4.25
N ASN A 89 -14.51 10.20 -3.10
CA ASN A 89 -14.65 10.84 -1.79
C ASN A 89 -13.37 11.50 -1.28
N VAL A 90 -12.21 11.22 -1.88
CA VAL A 90 -10.93 11.87 -1.55
C VAL A 90 -10.45 12.67 -2.75
N PRO A 91 -10.70 13.99 -2.78
CA PRO A 91 -10.28 14.85 -3.87
C PRO A 91 -8.77 14.80 -4.12
N ILE A 92 -8.33 15.01 -5.36
CA ILE A 92 -6.91 15.03 -5.73
C ILE A 92 -6.11 15.99 -4.83
N SER A 93 -6.70 17.13 -4.47
CA SER A 93 -6.06 18.16 -3.62
C SER A 93 -5.78 17.69 -2.18
N VAL A 94 -6.43 16.62 -1.73
CA VAL A 94 -6.29 16.06 -0.37
C VAL A 94 -5.36 14.83 -0.37
N ARG A 95 -5.10 14.24 -1.54
CA ARG A 95 -4.26 13.04 -1.65
C ARG A 95 -2.81 13.38 -1.34
N ASN A 96 -2.25 12.67 -0.35
CA ASN A 96 -0.84 12.79 0.02
C ASN A 96 -0.05 11.63 -0.59
N PRO A 97 0.92 11.90 -1.51
CA PRO A 97 1.68 10.85 -2.19
C PRO A 97 2.64 10.08 -1.26
N GLN A 98 2.89 10.58 -0.06
CA GLN A 98 3.74 9.94 0.95
C GLN A 98 2.97 8.90 1.78
N LEU A 99 1.65 8.87 1.67
CA LEU A 99 0.78 7.93 2.38
C LEU A 99 0.20 6.90 1.40
N SER A 100 -0.02 5.67 1.88
CA SER A 100 -0.62 4.63 1.06
C SER A 100 -2.09 4.92 0.75
N TRP A 101 -2.62 4.32 -0.32
CA TRP A 101 -4.04 4.37 -0.66
C TRP A 101 -4.94 3.93 0.52
N THR A 102 -4.47 2.98 1.34
CA THR A 102 -5.22 2.49 2.51
C THR A 102 -5.40 3.56 3.59
N HIS A 103 -4.43 4.45 3.81
CA HIS A 103 -4.60 5.60 4.72
C HIS A 103 -5.75 6.49 4.26
N HIS A 104 -5.80 6.80 2.97
CA HIS A 104 -6.86 7.63 2.41
C HIS A 104 -8.24 6.96 2.48
N ARG A 105 -8.30 5.64 2.29
CA ARG A 105 -9.53 4.87 2.42
C ARG A 105 -10.14 4.98 3.83
N ILE A 106 -9.32 5.06 4.87
CA ILE A 106 -9.79 5.19 6.25
C ILE A 106 -10.51 6.51 6.47
N VAL A 107 -9.98 7.61 5.93
CA VAL A 107 -10.55 8.96 6.12
C VAL A 107 -11.69 9.29 5.16
N CYS A 108 -12.02 8.43 4.21
CA CYS A 108 -13.01 8.66 3.16
C CYS A 108 -14.37 9.17 3.65
N LYS A 109 -14.79 8.78 4.86
CA LYS A 109 -16.09 9.14 5.44
C LYS A 109 -16.09 10.49 6.16
N LEU A 110 -14.93 11.09 6.35
CA LEU A 110 -14.78 12.38 6.99
C LEU A 110 -15.06 13.52 6.02
N SER A 111 -15.28 14.73 6.55
CA SER A 111 -15.29 15.93 5.72
C SER A 111 -13.93 16.15 5.03
N HIS A 112 -13.90 16.81 3.87
CA HIS A 112 -12.63 17.05 3.15
C HIS A 112 -11.61 17.83 4.03
N SER A 113 -12.08 18.72 4.90
CA SER A 113 -11.23 19.43 5.86
C SER A 113 -10.61 18.47 6.88
N ASP A 114 -11.40 17.53 7.41
CA ASP A 114 -10.91 16.56 8.40
C ASP A 114 -10.05 15.49 7.75
N GLN A 115 -10.36 15.09 6.51
CA GLN A 115 -9.48 14.22 5.72
C GLN A 115 -8.08 14.83 5.62
N ALA A 116 -7.98 16.11 5.20
CA ALA A 116 -6.71 16.79 5.04
C ALA A 116 -5.94 16.85 6.37
N LYS A 117 -6.61 17.18 7.49
CA LYS A 117 -5.99 17.22 8.82
C LYS A 117 -5.47 15.86 9.26
N MET A 118 -6.31 14.81 9.14
CA MET A 118 -5.94 13.46 9.58
C MET A 118 -4.79 12.89 8.75
N LEU A 119 -4.78 13.12 7.45
CA LEU A 119 -3.69 12.68 6.57
C LEU A 119 -2.40 13.45 6.85
N GLU A 120 -2.47 14.75 7.09
CA GLU A 120 -1.30 15.55 7.46
C GLU A 120 -0.72 15.08 8.81
N GLU A 121 -1.56 14.87 9.82
CA GLU A 121 -1.12 14.34 11.11
C GLU A 121 -0.52 12.93 10.97
N ALA A 122 -1.13 12.07 10.18
CA ALA A 122 -0.63 10.73 9.92
C ALA A 122 0.76 10.77 9.26
N PHE A 123 0.96 11.70 8.33
CA PHE A 123 2.26 11.91 7.69
C PHE A 123 3.32 12.41 8.67
N GLN A 124 3.02 13.49 9.41
CA GLN A 124 3.95 14.12 10.35
C GLN A 124 4.36 13.19 11.50
N LYS A 125 3.39 12.42 12.01
CA LYS A 125 3.61 11.49 13.13
C LYS A 125 3.97 10.07 12.69
N GLN A 126 4.14 9.84 11.38
CA GLN A 126 4.46 8.53 10.81
C GLN A 126 3.49 7.42 11.27
N TRP A 127 2.20 7.73 11.30
CA TRP A 127 1.18 6.77 11.73
C TRP A 127 1.08 5.59 10.77
N SER A 128 0.92 4.40 11.34
CA SER A 128 0.49 3.24 10.57
C SER A 128 -1.00 3.35 10.22
N VAL A 129 -1.42 2.55 9.25
CA VAL A 129 -2.84 2.43 8.86
C VAL A 129 -3.74 2.12 10.08
N GLU A 130 -3.25 1.27 11.00
CA GLU A 130 -3.98 0.87 12.21
C GLU A 130 -4.17 2.06 13.16
N VAL A 131 -3.10 2.80 13.43
CA VAL A 131 -3.13 3.98 14.31
C VAL A 131 -4.09 5.04 13.77
N LEU A 132 -4.04 5.30 12.46
CA LEU A 132 -4.97 6.23 11.83
C LEU A 132 -6.42 5.74 11.95
N ALA A 133 -6.67 4.44 11.76
CA ALA A 133 -8.01 3.86 11.86
C ALA A 133 -8.58 3.98 13.28
N ASP A 134 -7.77 3.72 14.30
CA ASP A 134 -8.16 3.84 15.70
C ASP A 134 -8.46 5.31 16.06
N THR A 135 -7.60 6.22 15.60
CA THR A 135 -7.79 7.67 15.80
C THR A 135 -9.09 8.16 15.17
N VAL A 136 -9.39 7.74 13.94
CA VAL A 136 -10.62 8.12 13.23
C VAL A 136 -11.87 7.53 13.91
N ARG A 137 -11.76 6.35 14.54
CA ARG A 137 -12.85 5.75 15.33
C ARG A 137 -13.07 6.41 16.69
N GLY A 138 -12.14 7.26 17.13
CA GLY A 138 -12.16 7.84 18.47
C GLY A 138 -11.76 6.85 19.57
N GLU A 139 -11.13 5.74 19.19
CA GLU A 139 -10.57 4.78 20.14
C GLU A 139 -9.26 5.34 20.69
N THR A 140 -9.03 5.20 21.99
CA THR A 140 -7.76 5.59 22.61
C THR A 140 -6.65 4.70 22.02
N VAL A 141 -5.79 5.33 21.23
CA VAL A 141 -4.62 4.68 20.67
C VAL A 141 -3.68 4.36 21.82
N THR A 142 -3.73 3.14 22.32
CA THR A 142 -2.58 2.60 23.04
C THR A 142 -1.51 2.31 21.98
N PRO A 143 -0.39 3.05 21.97
CA PRO A 143 0.66 2.76 21.00
C PRO A 143 1.07 1.30 21.25
N ARG A 144 0.81 0.44 20.27
CA ARG A 144 1.50 -0.85 20.22
C ARG A 144 2.96 -0.52 19.97
N VAL A 145 3.72 -0.37 21.03
CA VAL A 145 5.17 -0.29 20.97
C VAL A 145 5.59 -1.59 20.28
N ARG A 146 5.96 -1.51 19.00
CA ARG A 146 6.76 -2.57 18.40
C ARG A 146 8.09 -2.50 19.12
N GLU A 147 8.22 -3.25 20.21
CA GLU A 147 9.53 -3.50 20.78
C GLU A 147 10.40 -4.03 19.63
N GLN A 148 11.39 -3.24 19.26
CA GLN A 148 12.45 -3.73 18.38
C GLN A 148 13.17 -4.79 19.19
N VAL A 149 12.82 -6.05 18.97
CA VAL A 149 13.55 -7.16 19.55
C VAL A 149 14.92 -7.15 18.90
N GLU A 150 15.93 -6.67 19.62
CA GLU A 150 17.31 -6.76 19.18
C GLU A 150 17.68 -8.24 19.11
N ILE A 151 17.91 -8.71 17.89
CA ILE A 151 18.33 -10.08 17.64
C ILE A 151 19.80 -10.18 18.09
N PRO A 152 20.14 -11.06 19.04
CA PRO A 152 21.52 -11.23 19.49
C PRO A 152 22.46 -11.55 18.32
N PRO A 153 23.66 -11.00 18.30
CA PRO A 153 24.62 -11.30 17.25
C PRO A 153 24.88 -12.81 17.16
N GLY A 154 24.66 -13.38 15.95
CA GLY A 154 24.83 -14.81 15.68
C GLY A 154 23.52 -15.60 15.51
N LEU A 155 22.37 -15.01 15.79
CA LEU A 155 21.08 -15.65 15.52
C LEU A 155 20.56 -15.21 14.12
N SER A 156 20.22 -16.18 13.26
CA SER A 156 19.57 -15.84 11.99
C SER A 156 18.14 -15.39 12.23
N VAL A 157 17.62 -14.49 11.38
CA VAL A 157 16.22 -14.00 11.44
C VAL A 157 15.21 -15.16 11.42
N THR A 158 15.51 -16.22 10.68
CA THR A 158 14.68 -17.42 10.57
C THR A 158 14.65 -18.21 11.90
N ALA A 159 15.80 -18.34 12.57
CA ALA A 159 15.88 -19.03 13.86
C ALA A 159 15.20 -18.21 14.98
N ALA A 160 15.35 -16.89 14.96
CA ALA A 160 14.64 -15.99 15.87
C ALA A 160 13.12 -16.09 15.71
N LYS A 161 12.64 -16.13 14.47
CA LYS A 161 11.20 -16.30 14.17
C LYS A 161 10.65 -17.65 14.65
N GLN A 162 11.38 -18.74 14.43
CA GLN A 162 10.99 -20.07 14.93
C GLN A 162 10.97 -20.14 16.46
N LEU A 163 11.91 -19.49 17.14
CA LEU A 163 11.91 -19.40 18.60
C LEU A 163 10.74 -18.60 19.14
N LEU A 164 10.35 -17.50 18.48
CA LEU A 164 9.17 -16.72 18.85
C LEU A 164 7.87 -17.46 18.61
N GLU A 165 7.77 -18.24 17.52
CA GLU A 165 6.60 -19.06 17.20
C GLU A 165 6.47 -20.29 18.12
N SER A 166 7.58 -20.83 18.63
CA SER A 166 7.59 -21.98 19.55
C SER A 166 7.47 -21.59 21.02
N ALA A 167 7.69 -20.32 21.38
CA ALA A 167 7.52 -19.81 22.72
C ALA A 167 6.03 -19.63 23.03
N ALA A 168 5.45 -20.54 23.79
CA ALA A 168 4.12 -20.38 24.35
C ALA A 168 4.15 -19.24 25.39
N CYS A 169 3.89 -18.01 24.92
CA CYS A 169 3.74 -16.86 25.79
C CYS A 169 2.39 -16.96 26.52
N VAL A 170 2.41 -17.22 27.79
CA VAL A 170 1.22 -17.20 28.65
C VAL A 170 1.08 -15.80 29.23
N SER A 171 -0.04 -15.13 28.88
CA SER A 171 -0.41 -13.86 29.51
C SER A 171 -1.05 -14.17 30.89
N ARG A 172 -0.44 -13.67 31.96
CA ARG A 172 -1.04 -13.62 33.29
C ARG A 172 -1.05 -12.17 33.75
N ASP A 173 -2.25 -11.68 34.05
CA ASP A 173 -2.48 -10.34 34.62
C ASP A 173 -1.89 -9.16 33.82
N GLY A 174 -1.95 -9.23 32.48
CA GLY A 174 -1.49 -8.16 31.59
C GLY A 174 0.03 -8.09 31.39
N VAL A 175 0.80 -9.00 31.98
CA VAL A 175 2.24 -9.12 31.78
C VAL A 175 2.53 -10.39 30.97
N GLN A 176 3.15 -10.23 29.80
CA GLN A 176 3.63 -11.38 29.02
C GLN A 176 4.88 -11.95 29.69
N VAL A 177 4.76 -13.12 30.26
CA VAL A 177 5.91 -13.87 30.83
C VAL A 177 6.29 -14.98 29.86
N CYS A 178 7.42 -14.82 29.18
CA CYS A 178 7.99 -15.88 28.35
C CYS A 178 8.89 -16.76 29.20
N GLN A 179 8.60 -18.06 29.29
CA GLN A 179 9.39 -19.00 30.10
C GLN A 179 10.79 -19.30 29.52
N ILE A 180 11.06 -18.93 28.28
CA ILE A 180 12.31 -19.23 27.56
C ILE A 180 13.13 -17.95 27.29
N CYS A 181 12.61 -16.78 27.60
CA CYS A 181 13.31 -15.52 27.37
C CYS A 181 14.37 -15.29 28.50
N PRO A 182 15.65 -15.07 28.15
CA PRO A 182 16.67 -14.75 29.16
C PRO A 182 16.48 -13.38 29.83
N PHE A 183 15.55 -12.57 29.34
CA PHE A 183 15.15 -11.29 29.93
C PHE A 183 14.00 -11.49 30.91
N LYS A 184 14.31 -12.12 32.07
CA LYS A 184 13.43 -12.05 33.23
C LYS A 184 13.56 -10.67 33.82
N GLY A 185 12.49 -9.92 33.71
CA GLY A 185 12.10 -8.71 34.41
C GLY A 185 13.19 -7.89 35.14
N ARG A 186 13.35 -6.69 34.70
CA ARG A 186 13.66 -5.57 35.61
C ARG A 186 12.48 -4.61 35.59
#